data_54c9234afd55f02237b2dd78ef52491d
#
_entry.id   54c9234afd55f02237b2dd78ef52491d
#
_cell.length_a   1.000
_cell.length_b   1.000
_cell.length_c   1.000
_cell.angle_alpha   90.00
_cell.angle_beta   90.00
_cell.angle_gamma   90.00
#
_symmetry.space_group_name_H-M   'P 1'
#
loop_
_entity.id
_entity.type
_entity.pdbx_description
1 polymer ?
#
loop_
_entity_poly.entity_id
_entity_poly.type
_entity_poly.pdbx_seq_one_letter_code
_entity_poly.pdbx_strand_id
1 'polypeptide(L)'
;MKSNKYAENPNLVQVIGCIFKNPKLLERDDKYKVNEQDFYDEFHQLVFGCMYNLWQLGAKEITLTAIEDYLTQRPKALAIYKANKGPEFILKAAEMANVNTFDYYYNRMKKMSLLRAYEEMGMDLTWLYNPDEVMDMKRKQAQEDWLDNATLADIYNKINDRIDSIKLQYVENITDGGCQIGEGIDELIDSFAETPAVGYPLYDIYT
;
A
#
# COMPACT_ATOMS: atom_id res chain seq x y z
N MET A 1 -9.50 10.98 -16.34
CA MET A 1 -8.24 11.62 -15.86
C MET A 1 -7.95 10.94 -14.54
N LYS A 2 -6.79 10.30 -14.36
CA LYS A 2 -6.43 9.74 -13.06
C LYS A 2 -6.29 10.89 -12.06
N SER A 3 -6.87 10.76 -10.89
CA SER A 3 -6.71 11.73 -9.83
C SER A 3 -5.25 11.72 -9.34
N ASN A 4 -4.65 12.91 -9.21
CA ASN A 4 -3.29 13.08 -8.68
C ASN A 4 -3.32 13.50 -7.20
N LYS A 5 -4.46 13.37 -6.55
CA LYS A 5 -4.69 13.90 -5.20
C LYS A 5 -3.70 13.32 -4.17
N TYR A 6 -3.44 12.02 -4.24
CA TYR A 6 -2.51 11.32 -3.34
C TYR A 6 -1.13 11.11 -3.97
N ALA A 7 -0.71 12.00 -4.87
CA ALA A 7 0.58 11.95 -5.52
C ALA A 7 1.58 12.85 -4.78
N GLU A 8 2.39 12.27 -3.93
CA GLU A 8 3.45 12.99 -3.21
C GLU A 8 4.80 12.83 -3.92
N ASN A 9 5.08 13.71 -4.88
CA ASN A 9 6.34 13.70 -5.63
C ASN A 9 7.62 13.67 -4.79
N PRO A 10 7.74 14.46 -3.70
CA PRO A 10 8.98 14.48 -2.91
C PRO A 10 9.35 13.09 -2.36
N ASN A 11 8.37 12.31 -1.92
CA ASN A 11 8.62 10.96 -1.37
C ASN A 11 9.08 9.99 -2.46
N LEU A 12 8.46 10.06 -3.65
CA LEU A 12 8.85 9.24 -4.80
C LEU A 12 10.27 9.54 -5.26
N VAL A 13 10.64 10.81 -5.32
CA VAL A 13 12.01 11.24 -5.68
C VAL A 13 13.03 10.69 -4.68
N GLN A 14 12.73 10.75 -3.38
CA GLN A 14 13.58 10.18 -2.33
C GLN A 14 13.75 8.67 -2.49
N VAL A 15 12.66 7.93 -2.75
CA VAL A 15 12.70 6.47 -2.95
C VAL A 15 13.55 6.12 -4.19
N ILE A 16 13.32 6.79 -5.32
CA ILE A 16 14.11 6.58 -6.55
C ILE A 16 15.59 6.87 -6.30
N GLY A 17 15.90 8.00 -5.67
CA GLY A 17 17.27 8.38 -5.38
C GLY A 17 17.98 7.41 -4.42
N CYS A 18 17.28 6.89 -3.41
CA CYS A 18 17.80 5.88 -2.49
C CYS A 18 18.10 4.56 -3.21
N ILE A 19 17.18 4.10 -4.08
CA ILE A 19 17.36 2.87 -4.87
C ILE A 19 18.56 3.03 -5.82
N PHE A 20 18.70 4.19 -6.49
CA PHE A 20 19.83 4.46 -7.36
C PHE A 20 21.16 4.41 -6.61
N LYS A 21 21.23 4.99 -5.40
CA LYS A 21 22.44 4.97 -4.55
C LYS A 21 22.74 3.60 -3.96
N ASN A 22 21.71 2.84 -3.63
CA ASN A 22 21.81 1.54 -2.99
C ASN A 22 20.78 0.55 -3.56
N PRO A 23 21.08 -0.07 -4.70
CA PRO A 23 20.17 -1.05 -5.33
C PRO A 23 19.84 -2.27 -4.45
N LYS A 24 20.69 -2.55 -3.44
CA LYS A 24 20.40 -3.61 -2.46
C LYS A 24 19.12 -3.41 -1.67
N LEU A 25 18.52 -2.21 -1.70
CA LEU A 25 17.18 -1.98 -1.16
C LEU A 25 16.12 -2.80 -1.90
N LEU A 26 16.36 -3.20 -3.15
CA LEU A 26 15.50 -4.08 -3.94
C LEU A 26 15.63 -5.57 -3.58
N GLU A 27 16.68 -5.94 -2.82
CA GLU A 27 16.94 -7.32 -2.37
C GLU A 27 16.08 -7.71 -1.15
N ARG A 28 15.44 -6.74 -0.50
CA ARG A 28 14.70 -6.94 0.75
C ARG A 28 13.20 -7.16 0.47
N ASP A 29 12.88 -8.20 -0.28
CA ASP A 29 11.51 -8.58 -0.62
C ASP A 29 10.61 -8.85 0.61
N ASP A 30 11.21 -9.21 1.74
CA ASP A 30 10.52 -9.38 3.02
C ASP A 30 10.13 -8.06 3.67
N LYS A 31 10.93 -7.02 3.50
CA LYS A 31 10.75 -5.70 4.12
C LYS A 31 10.22 -4.66 3.14
N TYR A 32 10.75 -4.63 1.91
CA TYR A 32 10.42 -3.58 0.94
C TYR A 32 9.87 -4.18 -0.36
N LYS A 33 8.60 -3.94 -0.62
CA LYS A 33 7.92 -4.34 -1.85
C LYS A 33 7.54 -3.09 -2.64
N VAL A 34 8.48 -2.59 -3.44
CA VAL A 34 8.24 -1.46 -4.34
C VAL A 34 7.72 -2.01 -5.67
N ASN A 35 6.60 -1.51 -6.13
CA ASN A 35 5.95 -1.89 -7.39
C ASN A 35 5.82 -0.67 -8.31
N GLU A 36 5.65 -0.89 -9.61
CA GLU A 36 5.40 0.19 -10.57
C GLU A 36 4.15 1.01 -10.22
N GLN A 37 3.11 0.38 -9.67
CA GLN A 37 1.88 1.07 -9.25
C GLN A 37 2.09 2.04 -8.08
N ASP A 38 3.18 1.94 -7.35
CA ASP A 38 3.53 2.90 -6.30
C ASP A 38 3.85 4.28 -6.90
N PHE A 39 4.19 4.34 -8.18
CA PHE A 39 4.46 5.56 -8.93
C PHE A 39 3.26 5.88 -9.83
N TYR A 40 2.69 7.08 -9.71
CA TYR A 40 1.52 7.47 -10.51
C TYR A 40 1.89 8.04 -11.88
N ASP A 41 3.11 8.56 -12.00
CA ASP A 41 3.61 9.19 -13.23
C ASP A 41 4.38 8.18 -14.08
N GLU A 42 4.09 8.14 -15.39
CA GLU A 42 4.68 7.20 -16.34
C GLU A 42 6.22 7.30 -16.40
N PHE A 43 6.76 8.50 -16.25
CA PHE A 43 8.20 8.71 -16.24
C PHE A 43 8.84 8.11 -14.97
N HIS A 44 8.24 8.28 -13.80
CA HIS A 44 8.75 7.69 -12.57
C HIS A 44 8.63 6.16 -12.60
N GLN A 45 7.53 5.61 -13.13
CA GLN A 45 7.36 4.18 -13.36
C GLN A 45 8.48 3.64 -14.27
N LEU A 46 8.76 4.35 -15.37
CA LEU A 46 9.83 4.00 -16.30
C LEU A 46 11.20 3.97 -15.62
N VAL A 47 11.54 5.02 -14.87
CA VAL A 47 12.83 5.11 -14.16
C VAL A 47 12.98 3.99 -13.16
N PHE A 48 11.96 3.76 -12.33
CA PHE A 48 11.96 2.64 -11.38
C PHE A 48 12.07 1.30 -12.09
N GLY A 49 11.25 1.06 -13.12
CA GLY A 49 11.25 -0.19 -13.91
C GLY A 49 12.61 -0.49 -14.54
N CYS A 50 13.32 0.55 -15.04
CA CYS A 50 14.69 0.37 -15.52
C CYS A 50 15.66 -0.07 -14.42
N MET A 51 15.63 0.56 -13.26
CA MET A 51 16.48 0.21 -12.13
C MET A 51 16.19 -1.21 -11.63
N TYR A 52 14.90 -1.54 -11.50
CA TYR A 52 14.47 -2.87 -11.07
C TYR A 52 14.91 -3.96 -12.04
N ASN A 53 14.71 -3.75 -13.35
CA ASN A 53 15.10 -4.73 -14.36
C ASN A 53 16.63 -4.89 -14.45
N LEU A 54 17.40 -3.81 -14.33
CA LEU A 54 18.85 -3.90 -14.27
C LEU A 54 19.32 -4.70 -13.06
N TRP A 55 18.69 -4.47 -11.90
CA TRP A 55 18.94 -5.26 -10.70
C TRP A 55 18.63 -6.74 -10.89
N GLN A 56 17.48 -7.08 -11.47
CA GLN A 56 17.09 -8.46 -11.79
C GLN A 56 18.06 -9.14 -12.79
N LEU A 57 18.67 -8.36 -13.68
CA LEU A 57 19.72 -8.85 -14.59
C LEU A 57 21.09 -9.02 -13.92
N GLY A 58 21.19 -8.77 -12.61
CA GLY A 58 22.40 -8.98 -11.81
C GLY A 58 23.34 -7.78 -11.72
N ALA A 59 22.88 -6.57 -12.09
CA ALA A 59 23.68 -5.37 -11.92
C ALA A 59 23.85 -5.06 -10.43
N LYS A 60 25.10 -5.09 -9.94
CA LYS A 60 25.41 -4.75 -8.55
C LYS A 60 25.31 -3.25 -8.26
N GLU A 61 25.52 -2.45 -9.28
CA GLU A 61 25.42 -1.00 -9.26
C GLU A 61 24.60 -0.55 -10.46
N ILE A 62 23.78 0.46 -10.27
CA ILE A 62 22.99 1.06 -11.33
C ILE A 62 23.65 2.38 -11.71
N THR A 63 24.04 2.51 -12.97
CA THR A 63 24.63 3.73 -13.51
C THR A 63 23.73 4.35 -14.56
N LEU A 64 23.90 5.66 -14.83
CA LEU A 64 23.15 6.34 -15.89
C LEU A 64 23.39 5.70 -17.25
N THR A 65 24.64 5.32 -17.54
CA THR A 65 25.02 4.63 -18.78
C THR A 65 24.27 3.30 -18.91
N ALA A 66 24.20 2.50 -17.84
CA ALA A 66 23.47 1.23 -17.84
C ALA A 66 21.96 1.43 -18.10
N ILE A 67 21.36 2.48 -17.55
CA ILE A 67 19.97 2.84 -17.81
C ILE A 67 19.77 3.24 -19.28
N GLU A 68 20.65 4.08 -19.83
CA GLU A 68 20.56 4.50 -21.22
C GLU A 68 20.76 3.34 -22.19
N ASP A 69 21.74 2.48 -21.95
CA ASP A 69 21.99 1.27 -22.74
C ASP A 69 20.78 0.34 -22.71
N TYR A 70 20.18 0.12 -21.53
CA TYR A 70 18.96 -0.66 -21.38
C TYR A 70 17.78 -0.07 -22.17
N LEU A 71 17.65 1.26 -22.20
CA LEU A 71 16.59 1.97 -22.92
C LEU A 71 16.84 2.06 -24.43
N THR A 72 18.08 1.93 -24.90
CA THR A 72 18.41 1.99 -26.33
C THR A 72 17.63 0.94 -27.15
N GLN A 73 17.35 -0.20 -26.55
CA GLN A 73 16.54 -1.27 -27.17
C GLN A 73 15.02 -0.99 -27.10
N ARG A 74 14.61 0.12 -26.50
CA ARG A 74 13.21 0.50 -26.23
C ARG A 74 12.92 1.95 -26.64
N PRO A 75 12.78 2.25 -27.95
CA PRO A 75 12.78 3.63 -28.47
C PRO A 75 11.70 4.52 -27.86
N LYS A 76 10.51 3.96 -27.56
CA LYS A 76 9.42 4.73 -26.92
C LYS A 76 9.79 5.15 -25.50
N ALA A 77 10.30 4.22 -24.72
CA ALA A 77 10.75 4.46 -23.35
C ALA A 77 11.93 5.43 -23.30
N LEU A 78 12.89 5.30 -24.23
CA LEU A 78 14.00 6.23 -24.37
C LEU A 78 13.53 7.64 -24.70
N ALA A 79 12.49 7.79 -25.54
CA ALA A 79 11.91 9.10 -25.86
C ALA A 79 11.31 9.78 -24.62
N ILE A 80 10.52 9.03 -23.81
CA ILE A 80 9.97 9.52 -22.53
C ILE A 80 11.10 9.92 -21.58
N TYR A 81 12.12 9.07 -21.43
CA TYR A 81 13.27 9.33 -20.57
C TYR A 81 14.00 10.63 -20.94
N LYS A 82 14.27 10.82 -22.24
CA LYS A 82 14.93 12.04 -22.76
C LYS A 82 14.07 13.28 -22.62
N ALA A 83 12.77 13.17 -22.93
CA ALA A 83 11.82 14.29 -22.82
C ALA A 83 11.72 14.84 -21.40
N ASN A 84 11.86 13.97 -20.40
CA ASN A 84 11.81 14.32 -18.98
C ASN A 84 13.20 14.55 -18.36
N LYS A 85 14.27 14.68 -19.16
CA LYS A 85 15.64 14.89 -18.69
C LYS A 85 16.06 13.83 -17.65
N GLY A 86 15.89 12.57 -18.00
CA GLY A 86 16.10 11.42 -17.10
C GLY A 86 17.43 11.43 -16.34
N PRO A 87 18.58 11.69 -16.99
CA PRO A 87 19.87 11.75 -16.30
C PRO A 87 19.90 12.82 -15.21
N GLU A 88 19.47 14.05 -15.52
CA GLU A 88 19.45 15.16 -14.57
C GLU A 88 18.49 14.87 -13.40
N PHE A 89 17.34 14.28 -13.69
CA PHE A 89 16.36 13.89 -12.68
C PHE A 89 16.97 12.87 -11.71
N ILE A 90 17.59 11.79 -12.21
CA ILE A 90 18.16 10.74 -11.38
C ILE A 90 19.30 11.27 -10.53
N LEU A 91 20.21 12.09 -11.10
CA LEU A 91 21.29 12.71 -10.34
C LEU A 91 20.78 13.60 -9.23
N LYS A 92 19.79 14.44 -9.52
CA LYS A 92 19.17 15.30 -8.51
C LYS A 92 18.45 14.49 -7.43
N ALA A 93 17.72 13.43 -7.81
CA ALA A 93 17.08 12.53 -6.87
C ALA A 93 18.11 11.85 -5.97
N ALA A 94 19.23 11.39 -6.55
CA ALA A 94 20.32 10.80 -5.79
C ALA A 94 21.00 11.81 -4.85
N GLU A 95 21.23 13.03 -5.29
CA GLU A 95 21.81 14.10 -4.46
C GLU A 95 20.93 14.38 -3.22
N MET A 96 19.64 14.48 -3.42
CA MET A 96 18.68 14.77 -2.35
C MET A 96 18.42 13.56 -1.43
N ALA A 97 18.68 12.34 -1.90
CA ALA A 97 18.30 11.12 -1.20
C ALA A 97 19.23 10.81 -0.01
N ASN A 98 18.59 10.47 1.12
CA ASN A 98 19.24 9.96 2.30
C ASN A 98 18.79 8.51 2.56
N VAL A 99 19.69 7.56 2.36
CA VAL A 99 19.40 6.12 2.54
C VAL A 99 18.99 5.78 3.97
N ASN A 100 19.44 6.55 4.97
CA ASN A 100 19.08 6.31 6.38
C ASN A 100 17.61 6.64 6.68
N THR A 101 16.98 7.47 5.86
CA THR A 101 15.56 7.84 5.99
C THR A 101 14.66 7.10 4.99
N PHE A 102 15.18 6.08 4.31
CA PHE A 102 14.45 5.32 3.31
C PHE A 102 13.14 4.73 3.85
N ASP A 103 13.16 4.14 5.06
CA ASP A 103 11.98 3.55 5.69
C ASP A 103 10.82 4.55 5.78
N TYR A 104 11.08 5.79 6.14
CA TYR A 104 10.06 6.85 6.23
C TYR A 104 9.42 7.11 4.87
N TYR A 105 10.23 7.39 3.85
CA TYR A 105 9.72 7.71 2.51
C TYR A 105 9.05 6.53 1.83
N TYR A 106 9.58 5.32 2.04
CA TYR A 106 8.96 4.10 1.56
C TYR A 106 7.57 3.89 2.17
N ASN A 107 7.45 3.97 3.49
CA ASN A 107 6.18 3.81 4.17
C ASN A 107 5.16 4.88 3.76
N ARG A 108 5.59 6.14 3.64
CA ARG A 108 4.74 7.23 3.17
C ARG A 108 4.26 6.99 1.74
N MET A 109 5.16 6.60 0.82
CA MET A 109 4.82 6.23 -0.54
C MET A 109 3.77 5.11 -0.58
N LYS A 110 3.94 4.04 0.21
CA LYS A 110 3.00 2.91 0.27
C LYS A 110 1.63 3.33 0.79
N LYS A 111 1.56 4.20 1.81
CA LYS A 111 0.31 4.75 2.31
C LYS A 111 -0.42 5.55 1.22
N MET A 112 0.30 6.41 0.50
CA MET A 112 -0.27 7.15 -0.63
C MET A 112 -0.73 6.24 -1.77
N SER A 113 0.02 5.18 -2.07
CA SER A 113 -0.36 4.18 -3.06
C SER A 113 -1.67 3.47 -2.69
N LEU A 114 -1.82 3.11 -1.40
CA LEU A 114 -3.05 2.49 -0.90
C LEU A 114 -4.24 3.45 -1.01
N LEU A 115 -4.08 4.72 -0.63
CA LEU A 115 -5.14 5.72 -0.76
C LEU A 115 -5.53 5.94 -2.23
N ARG A 116 -4.55 6.01 -3.16
CA ARG A 116 -4.83 6.10 -4.60
C ARG A 116 -5.61 4.89 -5.12
N ALA A 117 -5.25 3.68 -4.68
CA ALA A 117 -5.94 2.48 -5.11
C ALA A 117 -7.43 2.51 -4.73
N TYR A 118 -7.76 2.96 -3.54
CA TYR A 118 -9.16 3.12 -3.13
C TYR A 118 -9.87 4.28 -3.86
N GLU A 119 -9.18 5.39 -4.11
CA GLU A 119 -9.72 6.50 -4.89
C GLU A 119 -10.02 6.09 -6.34
N GLU A 120 -9.14 5.29 -6.97
CA GLU A 120 -9.36 4.72 -8.30
C GLU A 120 -10.59 3.79 -8.36
N MET A 121 -10.98 3.19 -7.23
CA MET A 121 -12.23 2.45 -7.07
C MET A 121 -13.46 3.35 -6.86
N GLY A 122 -13.28 4.67 -6.83
CA GLY A 122 -14.35 5.64 -6.66
C GLY A 122 -14.66 6.02 -5.21
N MET A 123 -13.81 5.66 -4.25
CA MET A 123 -14.02 6.03 -2.85
C MET A 123 -13.51 7.44 -2.56
N ASP A 124 -14.34 8.26 -1.94
CA ASP A 124 -13.89 9.52 -1.35
C ASP A 124 -13.24 9.28 0.02
N LEU A 125 -11.95 9.57 0.11
CA LEU A 125 -11.15 9.38 1.33
C LEU A 125 -10.79 10.71 2.03
N THR A 126 -11.40 11.83 1.64
CA THR A 126 -11.12 13.16 2.24
C THR A 126 -11.43 13.24 3.73
N TRP A 127 -12.30 12.36 4.20
CA TRP A 127 -12.59 12.22 5.62
C TRP A 127 -11.44 11.60 6.41
N LEU A 128 -10.61 10.77 5.75
CA LEU A 128 -9.45 10.09 6.34
C LEU A 128 -8.19 10.95 6.20
N TYR A 129 -7.91 11.38 4.98
CA TYR A 129 -6.79 12.24 4.64
C TYR A 129 -7.13 13.12 3.44
N ASN A 130 -7.02 14.42 3.62
CA ASN A 130 -7.25 15.41 2.55
C ASN A 130 -5.99 16.25 2.33
N PRO A 131 -5.16 15.93 1.33
CA PRO A 131 -3.94 16.70 1.04
C PRO A 131 -4.24 18.14 0.62
N ASP A 132 -5.44 18.38 0.05
CA ASP A 132 -5.86 19.71 -0.44
C ASP A 132 -6.55 20.56 0.65
N GLU A 133 -6.58 20.09 1.91
CA GLU A 133 -7.17 20.87 3.00
C GLU A 133 -6.33 22.13 3.28
N VAL A 134 -6.94 23.29 3.08
CA VAL A 134 -6.28 24.59 3.29
C VAL A 134 -7.05 25.49 4.26
N MET A 135 -8.31 25.18 4.54
CA MET A 135 -9.19 26.02 5.36
C MET A 135 -9.08 25.67 6.83
N ASP A 136 -8.93 24.39 7.15
CA ASP A 136 -8.79 23.91 8.55
C ASP A 136 -7.41 23.29 8.77
N MET A 137 -6.46 24.15 9.16
CA MET A 137 -5.08 23.74 9.44
C MET A 137 -4.96 22.80 10.64
N LYS A 138 -5.89 22.86 11.59
CA LYS A 138 -5.88 21.93 12.75
C LYS A 138 -6.29 20.53 12.30
N ARG A 139 -7.32 20.45 11.46
CA ARG A 139 -7.76 19.18 10.86
C ARG A 139 -6.66 18.59 9.97
N LYS A 140 -6.04 19.41 9.13
CA LYS A 140 -4.92 18.97 8.29
C LYS A 140 -3.79 18.39 9.14
N GLN A 141 -3.33 19.11 10.15
CA GLN A 141 -2.26 18.63 11.03
C GLN A 141 -2.63 17.32 11.72
N ALA A 142 -3.85 17.21 12.24
CA ALA A 142 -4.33 15.99 12.88
C ALA A 142 -4.37 14.80 11.91
N GLN A 143 -4.74 15.02 10.63
CA GLN A 143 -4.71 13.99 9.60
C GLN A 143 -3.28 13.59 9.22
N GLU A 144 -2.35 14.57 9.12
CA GLU A 144 -0.94 14.30 8.87
C GLU A 144 -0.32 13.49 10.02
N ASP A 145 -0.52 13.93 11.26
CA ASP A 145 0.01 13.25 12.43
C ASP A 145 -0.53 11.81 12.55
N TRP A 146 -1.81 11.63 12.24
CA TRP A 146 -2.40 10.29 12.21
C TRP A 146 -1.78 9.45 11.10
N LEU A 147 -1.69 9.97 9.88
CA LEU A 147 -1.19 9.24 8.73
C LEU A 147 0.28 8.86 8.90
N ASP A 148 1.09 9.73 9.50
CA ASP A 148 2.50 9.45 9.76
C ASP A 148 2.67 8.29 10.74
N ASN A 149 1.83 8.20 11.76
CA ASN A 149 1.87 7.14 12.77
C ASN A 149 1.13 5.86 12.38
N ALA A 150 0.13 5.93 11.50
CA ALA A 150 -0.66 4.78 11.07
C ALA A 150 0.16 3.77 10.26
N THR A 151 -0.12 2.50 10.43
CA THR A 151 0.36 1.44 9.51
C THR A 151 -0.56 1.31 8.30
N LEU A 152 -0.15 0.55 7.28
CA LEU A 152 -1.03 0.20 6.15
C LEU A 152 -2.27 -0.58 6.62
N ALA A 153 -2.11 -1.43 7.65
CA ALA A 153 -3.21 -2.17 8.24
C ALA A 153 -4.21 -1.24 8.95
N ASP A 154 -3.73 -0.20 9.65
CA ASP A 154 -4.61 0.78 10.31
C ASP A 154 -5.44 1.56 9.29
N ILE A 155 -4.83 1.94 8.15
CA ILE A 155 -5.55 2.60 7.05
C ILE A 155 -6.61 1.68 6.48
N TYR A 156 -6.24 0.43 6.19
CA TYR A 156 -7.14 -0.60 5.66
C TYR A 156 -8.32 -0.84 6.61
N ASN A 157 -8.04 -1.08 7.89
CA ASN A 157 -9.08 -1.34 8.89
C ASN A 157 -10.03 -0.15 9.04
N LYS A 158 -9.50 1.08 9.09
CA LYS A 158 -10.34 2.28 9.23
C LYS A 158 -11.27 2.51 8.03
N ILE A 159 -10.85 2.11 6.83
CA ILE A 159 -11.70 2.14 5.63
C ILE A 159 -12.78 1.05 5.73
N ASN A 160 -12.39 -0.17 6.13
CA ASN A 160 -13.35 -1.27 6.28
C ASN A 160 -14.38 -1.00 7.37
N ASP A 161 -13.99 -0.47 8.53
CA ASP A 161 -14.92 -0.09 9.60
C ASP A 161 -16.02 0.85 9.07
N ARG A 162 -15.67 1.76 8.16
CA ARG A 162 -16.64 2.65 7.53
C ARG A 162 -17.54 1.92 6.53
N ILE A 163 -17.00 0.97 5.77
CA ILE A 163 -17.77 0.12 4.86
C ILE A 163 -18.74 -0.75 5.66
N ASP A 164 -18.26 -1.37 6.74
CA ASP A 164 -19.04 -2.23 7.60
C ASP A 164 -20.16 -1.45 8.33
N SER A 165 -19.91 -0.20 8.71
CA SER A 165 -20.94 0.67 9.27
C SER A 165 -22.10 0.90 8.29
N ILE A 166 -21.81 1.04 6.99
CA ILE A 166 -22.83 1.16 5.94
C ILE A 166 -23.55 -0.17 5.76
N LYS A 167 -22.83 -1.27 5.76
CA LYS A 167 -23.41 -2.62 5.67
C LYS A 167 -24.37 -2.87 6.83
N LEU A 168 -23.96 -2.60 8.06
CA LEU A 168 -24.82 -2.71 9.25
C LEU A 168 -26.07 -1.84 9.13
N GLN A 169 -25.95 -0.61 8.64
CA GLN A 169 -27.04 0.33 8.52
C GLN A 169 -28.08 -0.07 7.44
N TYR A 170 -27.64 -0.62 6.31
CA TYR A 170 -28.50 -0.80 5.13
C TYR A 170 -28.73 -2.25 4.74
N VAL A 171 -27.85 -3.16 5.09
CA VAL A 171 -27.93 -4.57 4.67
C VAL A 171 -28.44 -5.44 5.80
N GLU A 172 -27.86 -5.32 7.00
CA GLU A 172 -28.24 -6.20 8.12
C GLU A 172 -29.59 -5.84 8.75
N ASN A 173 -30.06 -4.60 8.57
CA ASN A 173 -31.42 -4.23 8.96
C ASN A 173 -32.51 -4.77 8.01
N ILE A 174 -32.17 -5.38 6.88
CA ILE A 174 -33.10 -5.98 5.91
C ILE A 174 -33.24 -7.48 6.13
N THR A 175 -32.30 -8.14 6.77
CA THR A 175 -32.44 -9.53 7.20
C THR A 175 -33.28 -9.55 8.48
N ASP A 176 -34.59 -9.62 8.26
CA ASP A 176 -35.61 -9.91 9.26
C ASP A 176 -35.19 -11.13 10.10
N GLY A 177 -35.10 -10.98 11.38
CA GLY A 177 -34.75 -12.03 12.31
C GLY A 177 -33.41 -11.78 12.99
N GLY A 178 -33.25 -10.58 13.56
CA GLY A 178 -32.27 -10.44 14.64
C GLY A 178 -32.68 -11.40 15.74
N CYS A 179 -32.03 -12.59 15.80
CA CYS A 179 -32.07 -13.39 17.01
C CYS A 179 -31.62 -12.48 18.15
N GLN A 180 -32.50 -12.20 19.10
CA GLN A 180 -32.06 -11.56 20.34
C GLN A 180 -30.92 -12.41 20.88
N ILE A 181 -29.86 -11.74 21.36
CA ILE A 181 -28.73 -12.44 21.99
C ILE A 181 -29.33 -13.31 23.11
N GLY A 182 -29.33 -14.63 22.92
CA GLY A 182 -29.99 -15.59 23.81
C GLY A 182 -31.16 -16.33 23.19
N GLU A 183 -31.77 -15.88 22.08
CA GLU A 183 -32.80 -16.60 21.37
C GLU A 183 -32.23 -17.85 20.70
N GLY A 184 -32.73 -19.01 21.07
CA GLY A 184 -32.25 -20.31 20.60
C GLY A 184 -31.14 -20.94 21.46
N ILE A 185 -30.67 -20.28 22.52
CA ILE A 185 -29.71 -20.90 23.46
C ILE A 185 -30.37 -22.06 24.19
N ASP A 186 -31.64 -21.93 24.58
CA ASP A 186 -32.37 -22.99 25.26
C ASP A 186 -32.54 -24.21 24.33
N GLU A 187 -32.89 -23.99 23.05
CA GLU A 187 -32.95 -25.06 22.04
C GLU A 187 -31.58 -25.72 21.79
N LEU A 188 -30.51 -24.92 21.83
CA LEU A 188 -29.15 -25.44 21.70
C LEU A 188 -28.78 -26.28 22.93
N ILE A 189 -29.10 -25.82 24.13
CA ILE A 189 -28.87 -26.55 25.39
C ILE A 189 -29.66 -27.85 25.38
N ASP A 190 -30.92 -27.83 24.97
CA ASP A 190 -31.76 -29.03 24.89
C ASP A 190 -31.20 -29.99 23.83
N SER A 191 -30.69 -29.52 22.70
CA SER A 191 -30.07 -30.37 21.69
C SER A 191 -28.81 -31.05 22.19
N PHE A 192 -28.05 -30.43 23.08
CA PHE A 192 -26.89 -31.03 23.74
C PHE A 192 -27.30 -32.02 24.83
N ALA A 193 -28.46 -31.79 25.48
CA ALA A 193 -28.97 -32.73 26.49
C ALA A 193 -29.54 -34.00 25.85
N GLU A 194 -30.11 -33.91 24.66
CA GLU A 194 -30.67 -35.04 23.90
C GLU A 194 -29.59 -35.82 23.10
N THR A 195 -28.44 -35.23 22.84
CA THR A 195 -27.35 -35.93 22.15
C THR A 195 -26.65 -36.85 23.17
N PRO A 196 -26.73 -38.18 23.03
CA PRO A 196 -25.98 -39.05 23.94
C PRO A 196 -24.51 -38.66 23.82
N ALA A 197 -23.87 -38.45 24.96
CA ALA A 197 -22.43 -38.18 24.99
C ALA A 197 -21.74 -39.36 24.30
N VAL A 198 -21.30 -39.12 23.06
CA VAL A 198 -20.39 -40.03 22.36
C VAL A 198 -19.07 -39.91 23.10
N GLY A 199 -18.91 -40.73 24.15
CA GLY A 199 -17.62 -40.85 24.79
C GLY A 199 -16.64 -41.30 23.73
N TYR A 200 -15.64 -40.49 23.46
CA TYR A 200 -14.46 -40.97 22.74
C TYR A 200 -13.91 -42.13 23.55
N PRO A 201 -13.71 -43.34 22.96
CA PRO A 201 -13.11 -44.45 23.66
C PRO A 201 -11.60 -44.17 23.83
N LEU A 202 -11.30 -43.35 24.82
CA LEU A 202 -9.91 -43.11 25.24
C LEU A 202 -9.30 -44.30 25.99
N TYR A 203 -10.10 -45.36 26.18
CA TYR A 203 -9.69 -46.51 26.98
C TYR A 203 -9.10 -47.67 26.18
N ASP A 204 -9.17 -47.67 24.86
CA ASP A 204 -8.65 -48.74 24.01
C ASP A 204 -7.19 -48.55 23.57
N ILE A 205 -6.49 -47.57 24.11
CA ILE A 205 -5.08 -47.32 23.76
C ILE A 205 -4.10 -47.96 24.77
N TYR A 206 -4.58 -48.57 25.90
CA TYR A 206 -3.73 -49.06 26.97
C TYR A 206 -4.09 -50.50 27.48
N THR A 207 -4.62 -51.35 26.59
CA THR A 207 -4.66 -52.80 26.85
C THR A 207 -3.99 -53.58 25.74
#